data_9493799d78a2c5c844d5534c2dee2b4d
#
_entry.id   9493799d78a2c5c844d5534c2dee2b4d
#
_cell.length_a   1.000
_cell.length_b   1.000
_cell.length_c   1.000
_cell.angle_alpha   90.00
_cell.angle_beta   90.00
_cell.angle_gamma   90.00
#
_symmetry.space_group_name_H-M   'P 1'
#
loop_
_entity.id
_entity.type
_entity.pdbx_description
1 polymer ?
#
loop_
_entity_poly.entity_id
_entity_poly.type
_entity_poly.pdbx_seq_one_letter_code
_entity_poly.pdbx_strand_id
1 'polypeptide(L)'
;MSADNEERCCLNENASSTSKKFFFVTHKSKTMKKKSELSRTRLFFVVGVLFFVLFALDFPRTTVASSALASSFTEDANANALLSGNTDDDDDDDDDESALEQEEEEEEEEEEEEEEEMESTLQKRQRTTSNKYSVLQNAKKADVRLHPYPHVIIENCLPDDVYEELERTYPSYKDIVKIAKPGRSISPNTRVDLRASMVLKEPTGGIVSKAWEEFVKYHSSREFYEEVIDLFGEEVFTKYHGKSMEEKYGKKLREMETEGRLMSRKKNPAPVTLDAQVGINTPVLKGRSRVRGLHVDNTHELYAGLLYFRDENDPATGGHLEVYECLKGAGMCKEYSEAERLKHRKKIGWDVQFKNLGDFKLVGEVPYEKNRFVMFINSKSSYHAVTPRSASTYPRRLVNIAANEYYKKTN
;
A
#
# COMPACT_ATOMS: atom_id res chain seq x y z
N MET A 1 -8.82 -50.13 -43.07
CA MET A 1 -10.12 -49.78 -43.58
C MET A 1 -10.35 -48.38 -42.96
N SER A 2 -9.97 -47.34 -43.68
CA SER A 2 -10.72 -46.52 -44.64
C SER A 2 -11.70 -45.58 -43.87
N ALA A 3 -11.77 -44.32 -44.02
CA ALA A 3 -11.35 -43.40 -45.11
C ALA A 3 -11.24 -41.97 -44.56
N ASP A 4 -10.40 -41.23 -45.23
CA ASP A 4 -10.21 -39.77 -45.25
C ASP A 4 -11.50 -39.01 -45.57
N ASN A 5 -11.59 -37.78 -45.07
CA ASN A 5 -12.32 -36.71 -45.81
C ASN A 5 -11.59 -35.36 -45.56
N GLU A 6 -10.81 -35.00 -46.54
CA GLU A 6 -10.36 -33.62 -46.82
C GLU A 6 -11.55 -32.89 -47.51
N GLU A 7 -11.93 -31.75 -46.99
CA GLU A 7 -12.69 -30.73 -47.76
C GLU A 7 -11.78 -29.50 -48.02
N ARG A 8 -11.33 -29.41 -49.23
CA ARG A 8 -10.78 -28.20 -49.88
C ARG A 8 -11.95 -27.25 -50.17
N CYS A 9 -11.80 -26.02 -49.80
CA CYS A 9 -12.63 -24.94 -50.30
C CYS A 9 -11.81 -23.99 -51.19
N CYS A 10 -12.29 -23.86 -52.40
CA CYS A 10 -11.67 -23.17 -53.52
C CYS A 10 -11.74 -21.65 -53.38
N LEU A 11 -10.63 -21.03 -53.79
CA LEU A 11 -10.54 -19.63 -54.21
C LEU A 11 -11.44 -19.36 -55.41
N ASN A 12 -12.14 -18.24 -55.40
CA ASN A 12 -12.72 -17.64 -56.59
C ASN A 12 -12.38 -16.14 -56.62
N GLU A 13 -11.41 -15.80 -57.41
CA GLU A 13 -11.15 -14.44 -57.89
C GLU A 13 -12.17 -14.12 -58.96
N ASN A 14 -12.84 -12.99 -58.87
CA ASN A 14 -13.18 -12.21 -60.07
C ASN A 14 -13.46 -10.74 -59.72
N ALA A 15 -12.69 -9.91 -60.36
CA ALA A 15 -12.72 -8.49 -60.37
C ALA A 15 -13.99 -7.92 -61.00
N SER A 16 -14.50 -6.81 -60.48
CA SER A 16 -15.18 -5.81 -61.32
C SER A 16 -15.08 -4.41 -60.68
N SER A 17 -14.39 -3.57 -61.40
CA SER A 17 -14.25 -2.14 -61.30
C SER A 17 -15.61 -1.44 -61.40
N THR A 18 -15.98 -0.60 -60.44
CA THR A 18 -16.85 0.57 -60.70
C THR A 18 -16.52 1.72 -59.75
N SER A 19 -15.93 2.74 -60.38
CA SER A 19 -15.59 4.04 -59.82
C SER A 19 -16.89 4.80 -59.43
N LYS A 20 -17.08 5.09 -58.17
CA LYS A 20 -18.08 6.10 -57.71
C LYS A 20 -17.36 7.29 -57.08
N LYS A 21 -17.37 8.39 -57.85
CA LYS A 21 -16.95 9.72 -57.37
C LYS A 21 -17.94 10.17 -56.26
N PHE A 22 -17.43 10.36 -55.06
CA PHE A 22 -18.17 11.07 -54.00
C PHE A 22 -17.75 12.54 -54.01
N PHE A 23 -18.75 13.39 -54.29
CA PHE A 23 -18.62 14.85 -54.12
C PHE A 23 -18.62 15.22 -52.66
N PHE A 24 -17.54 15.82 -52.19
CA PHE A 24 -17.50 16.48 -50.91
C PHE A 24 -18.09 17.89 -51.03
N VAL A 25 -19.23 18.09 -50.39
CA VAL A 25 -19.80 19.42 -50.18
C VAL A 25 -19.22 19.95 -48.88
N THR A 26 -18.33 20.94 -48.97
CA THR A 26 -17.80 21.67 -47.82
C THR A 26 -18.75 22.79 -47.44
N HIS A 27 -19.46 22.62 -46.33
CA HIS A 27 -20.18 23.72 -45.71
C HIS A 27 -19.18 24.60 -44.92
N LYS A 28 -18.92 25.82 -45.45
CA LYS A 28 -18.25 26.89 -44.69
C LYS A 28 -19.25 27.52 -43.74
N SER A 29 -19.11 27.25 -42.45
CA SER A 29 -19.76 27.97 -41.40
C SER A 29 -19.04 29.30 -41.12
N LYS A 30 -19.73 30.41 -41.33
CA LYS A 30 -19.27 31.76 -41.01
C LYS A 30 -19.36 31.98 -39.51
N THR A 31 -18.22 32.11 -38.82
CA THR A 31 -18.13 32.60 -37.46
C THR A 31 -18.24 34.11 -37.44
N MET A 32 -19.34 34.61 -36.90
CA MET A 32 -19.52 36.02 -36.55
C MET A 32 -18.67 36.38 -35.33
N LYS A 33 -17.76 37.33 -35.50
CA LYS A 33 -17.05 38.02 -34.43
C LYS A 33 -18.05 38.91 -33.66
N LYS A 34 -18.23 38.67 -32.37
CA LYS A 34 -18.71 39.68 -31.40
C LYS A 34 -17.51 40.24 -30.63
N LYS A 35 -17.17 41.51 -30.90
CA LYS A 35 -16.34 42.42 -30.08
C LYS A 35 -17.26 43.05 -29.03
N SER A 36 -16.75 43.14 -27.83
CA SER A 36 -17.05 44.01 -26.65
C SER A 36 -17.07 43.10 -25.41
N GLU A 37 -16.27 43.27 -24.39
CA GLU A 37 -16.05 44.43 -23.52
C GLU A 37 -14.73 44.24 -22.74
N LEU A 38 -13.82 45.14 -22.99
CA LEU A 38 -12.66 45.38 -22.13
C LEU A 38 -13.02 46.61 -21.28
N SER A 39 -13.29 46.43 -20.00
CA SER A 39 -13.14 47.51 -18.99
C SER A 39 -13.75 47.04 -17.67
N ARG A 40 -12.92 46.79 -16.70
CA ARG A 40 -13.12 46.85 -15.24
C ARG A 40 -12.39 45.71 -14.51
N THR A 41 -11.07 45.73 -14.50
CA THR A 41 -10.27 45.02 -13.48
C THR A 41 -8.84 45.60 -13.41
N ARG A 42 -8.75 46.91 -13.12
CA ARG A 42 -7.49 47.53 -12.72
C ARG A 42 -7.81 48.58 -11.65
N LEU A 43 -8.19 48.15 -10.46
CA LEU A 43 -8.23 49.04 -9.27
C LEU A 43 -8.26 48.25 -7.93
N PHE A 44 -7.56 47.17 -7.77
CA PHE A 44 -7.41 46.49 -6.46
C PHE A 44 -6.00 45.98 -6.16
N PHE A 45 -4.96 46.61 -6.72
CA PHE A 45 -3.57 46.15 -6.48
C PHE A 45 -2.68 47.18 -5.78
N VAL A 46 -3.20 48.23 -5.14
CA VAL A 46 -2.37 49.26 -4.48
C VAL A 46 -2.58 49.39 -2.97
N VAL A 47 -3.50 48.65 -2.34
CA VAL A 47 -3.75 48.78 -0.88
C VAL A 47 -3.15 47.63 -0.04
N GLY A 48 -2.54 46.62 -0.65
CA GLY A 48 -2.03 45.41 0.05
C GLY A 48 -0.57 45.48 0.54
N VAL A 49 0.21 46.53 0.23
CA VAL A 49 1.68 46.53 0.52
C VAL A 49 2.07 47.41 1.71
N LEU A 50 1.15 48.10 2.38
CA LEU A 50 1.49 49.05 3.46
C LEU A 50 1.21 48.53 4.89
N PHE A 51 0.93 47.25 5.11
CA PHE A 51 0.66 46.70 6.46
C PHE A 51 1.67 45.69 6.98
N PHE A 52 2.85 45.54 6.37
CA PHE A 52 3.87 44.55 6.78
C PHE A 52 5.18 45.15 7.33
N VAL A 53 5.28 46.41 7.68
CA VAL A 53 6.54 47.05 8.16
C VAL A 53 6.47 47.55 9.61
N LEU A 54 5.45 47.28 10.39
CA LEU A 54 5.33 47.81 11.77
C LEU A 54 5.15 46.76 12.89
N PHE A 55 5.70 45.57 12.76
CA PHE A 55 5.77 44.61 13.89
C PHE A 55 7.09 43.84 13.93
N ALA A 56 8.17 44.57 14.01
CA ALA A 56 9.51 43.98 14.29
C ALA A 56 10.31 44.91 15.21
N LEU A 57 9.86 45.07 16.45
CA LEU A 57 10.72 45.57 17.57
C LEU A 57 10.04 45.14 18.88
N ASP A 58 10.84 44.54 19.76
CA ASP A 58 10.59 44.19 21.17
C ASP A 58 10.17 42.76 21.49
N PHE A 59 11.20 41.88 21.62
CA PHE A 59 11.19 40.84 22.65
C PHE A 59 12.58 40.73 23.29
N PRO A 60 12.72 40.78 24.63
CA PRO A 60 14.00 40.69 25.32
C PRO A 60 14.51 39.25 25.34
N ARG A 61 15.78 39.09 25.05
CA ARG A 61 16.52 37.84 25.20
C ARG A 61 16.73 37.55 26.71
N THR A 62 16.09 36.50 27.21
CA THR A 62 16.49 35.87 28.48
C THR A 62 17.47 34.74 28.17
N THR A 63 18.72 34.99 28.55
CA THR A 63 19.78 34.00 28.65
C THR A 63 19.50 33.09 29.84
N VAL A 64 19.28 31.81 29.62
CA VAL A 64 19.31 30.80 30.68
C VAL A 64 20.66 30.10 30.62
N ALA A 65 21.41 30.28 31.69
CA ALA A 65 22.69 29.63 31.91
C ALA A 65 22.50 28.13 32.15
N SER A 66 23.25 27.34 31.38
CA SER A 66 23.39 25.90 31.59
C SER A 66 24.39 25.66 32.69
N SER A 67 23.96 25.15 33.83
CA SER A 67 24.86 24.62 34.88
C SER A 67 25.03 23.12 34.68
N ALA A 68 26.25 22.77 34.28
CA ALA A 68 26.71 21.39 34.29
C ALA A 68 26.93 20.93 35.75
N LEU A 69 26.30 19.84 36.15
CA LEU A 69 26.64 19.09 37.35
C LEU A 69 27.31 17.78 36.93
N ALA A 70 28.63 17.79 37.05
CA ALA A 70 29.43 16.59 37.05
C ALA A 70 29.41 16.00 38.47
N SER A 71 28.94 14.78 38.63
CA SER A 71 29.15 13.99 39.85
C SER A 71 30.20 12.92 39.55
N SER A 72 31.36 13.13 40.12
CA SER A 72 32.46 12.17 40.23
C SER A 72 32.08 11.08 41.24
N PHE A 73 32.21 9.83 40.84
CA PHE A 73 32.27 8.69 41.77
C PHE A 73 33.77 8.39 42.00
N THR A 74 34.18 8.51 43.23
CA THR A 74 35.47 8.09 43.73
C THR A 74 35.40 6.65 44.17
N GLU A 75 36.37 5.84 43.70
CA GLU A 75 36.77 4.55 44.27
C GLU A 75 37.38 4.79 45.66
N ASP A 76 37.00 3.94 46.60
CA ASP A 76 37.82 3.72 47.82
C ASP A 76 37.88 2.22 48.13
N ALA A 77 39.11 1.74 48.00
CA ALA A 77 39.58 0.45 48.48
C ALA A 77 40.10 0.60 49.94
N ASN A 78 39.70 -0.32 50.82
CA ASN A 78 40.55 -0.74 51.97
C ASN A 78 39.91 -1.98 52.60
N ALA A 79 40.55 -3.15 52.60
CA ALA A 79 41.68 -3.67 53.32
C ALA A 79 41.37 -4.02 54.80
N ASN A 80 41.41 -5.36 55.04
CA ASN A 80 41.90 -6.08 56.18
C ASN A 80 41.31 -5.84 57.57
N ALA A 81 40.80 -6.96 58.16
CA ALA A 81 41.37 -7.45 59.44
C ALA A 81 40.90 -8.91 59.73
N LEU A 82 41.90 -9.73 59.98
CA LEU A 82 41.84 -11.04 60.60
C LEU A 82 41.11 -11.01 61.96
N LEU A 83 40.35 -12.09 62.22
CA LEU A 83 40.38 -12.75 63.55
C LEU A 83 39.85 -14.17 63.44
N SER A 84 40.68 -15.10 63.86
CA SER A 84 40.49 -16.52 64.04
C SER A 84 39.47 -16.84 65.17
N GLY A 85 38.69 -17.87 64.93
CA GLY A 85 37.92 -18.50 66.02
C GLY A 85 37.40 -19.85 65.51
N ASN A 86 38.13 -20.95 65.86
CA ASN A 86 37.66 -22.30 65.76
C ASN A 86 36.42 -22.51 66.65
N THR A 87 35.39 -23.12 66.14
CA THR A 87 34.60 -24.10 66.84
C THR A 87 34.08 -25.12 65.80
N ASP A 88 34.54 -26.34 65.95
CA ASP A 88 33.99 -27.54 65.36
C ASP A 88 32.58 -27.75 65.96
N ASP A 89 31.57 -27.87 65.10
CA ASP A 89 30.34 -28.61 65.38
C ASP A 89 29.79 -29.06 64.05
N ASP A 90 29.86 -30.40 63.86
CA ASP A 90 29.20 -31.16 62.81
C ASP A 90 27.70 -31.09 63.01
N ASP A 91 26.95 -30.53 62.03
CA ASP A 91 25.54 -30.84 61.85
C ASP A 91 25.26 -30.95 60.35
N ASP A 92 24.97 -32.18 59.91
CA ASP A 92 24.49 -32.59 58.59
C ASP A 92 23.05 -32.11 58.40
N ASP A 93 22.80 -30.98 57.70
CA ASP A 93 21.45 -30.50 57.28
C ASP A 93 21.48 -29.90 55.86
N ASP A 94 22.27 -30.46 54.91
CA ASP A 94 22.39 -29.91 53.51
C ASP A 94 21.40 -30.54 52.52
N ASP A 95 20.42 -31.39 52.94
CA ASP A 95 19.54 -32.10 51.99
C ASP A 95 18.18 -31.40 51.64
N ASP A 96 17.79 -30.31 52.34
CA ASP A 96 16.48 -29.70 52.14
C ASP A 96 16.46 -28.49 51.14
N GLU A 97 17.60 -27.86 50.87
CA GLU A 97 17.64 -26.72 49.93
C GLU A 97 17.48 -27.15 48.44
N SER A 98 17.96 -28.35 48.07
CA SER A 98 17.86 -28.88 46.71
C SER A 98 16.43 -29.29 46.30
N ALA A 99 15.58 -29.63 47.28
CA ALA A 99 14.20 -30.01 47.02
C ALA A 99 13.31 -28.77 46.75
N LEU A 100 13.59 -27.64 47.39
CA LEU A 100 12.83 -26.39 47.20
C LEU A 100 13.17 -25.74 45.83
N GLU A 101 14.44 -25.81 45.40
CA GLU A 101 14.82 -25.31 44.06
C GLU A 101 14.18 -26.12 42.91
N GLN A 102 14.00 -27.46 43.11
CA GLN A 102 13.32 -28.30 42.12
C GLN A 102 11.81 -28.04 42.06
N GLU A 103 11.16 -27.76 43.16
CA GLU A 103 9.73 -27.43 43.17
C GLU A 103 9.48 -26.05 42.52
N GLU A 104 10.35 -25.04 42.72
CA GLU A 104 10.25 -23.74 42.05
C GLU A 104 10.48 -23.82 40.53
N GLU A 105 11.44 -24.68 40.05
CA GLU A 105 11.66 -24.90 38.59
C GLU A 105 10.47 -25.64 37.96
N GLU A 106 9.83 -26.61 38.66
CA GLU A 106 8.66 -27.32 38.14
C GLU A 106 7.43 -26.38 38.08
N GLU A 107 7.23 -25.46 39.05
CA GLU A 107 6.15 -24.47 39.01
C GLU A 107 6.35 -23.44 37.88
N GLU A 108 7.58 -22.98 37.62
CA GLU A 108 7.87 -22.08 36.48
C GLU A 108 7.63 -22.76 35.12
N GLU A 109 8.00 -24.05 34.95
CA GLU A 109 7.73 -24.82 33.73
C GLU A 109 6.21 -25.01 33.50
N GLU A 110 5.42 -25.28 34.56
CA GLU A 110 3.97 -25.42 34.46
C GLU A 110 3.27 -24.08 34.11
N GLU A 111 3.74 -22.95 34.65
CA GLU A 111 3.21 -21.62 34.28
C GLU A 111 3.53 -21.25 32.82
N GLU A 112 4.73 -21.59 32.30
CA GLU A 112 5.08 -21.36 30.90
C GLU A 112 4.22 -22.23 29.96
N GLU A 113 3.97 -23.50 30.30
CA GLU A 113 3.10 -24.39 29.50
C GLU A 113 1.64 -23.92 29.50
N GLU A 114 1.11 -23.42 30.61
CA GLU A 114 -0.24 -22.86 30.68
C GLU A 114 -0.38 -21.54 29.86
N GLU A 115 0.64 -20.69 29.87
CA GLU A 115 0.67 -19.49 29.05
C GLU A 115 0.72 -19.81 27.55
N GLU A 116 1.53 -20.81 27.14
CA GLU A 116 1.57 -21.26 25.73
C GLU A 116 0.25 -21.90 25.28
N GLU A 117 -0.41 -22.70 26.14
CA GLU A 117 -1.72 -23.29 25.82
C GLU A 117 -2.81 -22.22 25.75
N MET A 118 -2.78 -21.21 26.62
CA MET A 118 -3.71 -20.09 26.64
C MET A 118 -3.51 -19.22 25.40
N GLU A 119 -2.25 -18.92 25.01
CA GLU A 119 -1.94 -18.18 23.78
C GLU A 119 -2.36 -18.97 22.53
N SER A 120 -2.10 -20.27 22.50
CA SER A 120 -2.56 -21.19 21.45
C SER A 120 -4.09 -21.21 21.33
N THR A 121 -4.78 -21.22 22.45
CA THR A 121 -6.26 -21.22 22.51
C THR A 121 -6.84 -19.88 22.10
N LEU A 122 -6.21 -18.75 22.48
CA LEU A 122 -6.56 -17.41 22.00
C LEU A 122 -6.32 -17.26 20.51
N GLN A 123 -5.20 -17.78 20.00
CA GLN A 123 -4.92 -17.81 18.55
C GLN A 123 -5.92 -18.70 17.79
N LYS A 124 -6.34 -19.84 18.34
CA LYS A 124 -7.42 -20.66 17.78
C LYS A 124 -8.76 -19.92 17.78
N ARG A 125 -9.13 -19.25 18.86
CA ARG A 125 -10.36 -18.42 18.93
C ARG A 125 -10.33 -17.26 17.95
N GLN A 126 -9.20 -16.59 17.77
CA GLN A 126 -9.02 -15.54 16.77
C GLN A 126 -9.14 -16.09 15.34
N ARG A 127 -8.60 -17.30 15.06
CA ARG A 127 -8.75 -17.97 13.77
C ARG A 127 -10.20 -18.38 13.46
N THR A 128 -10.99 -18.77 14.45
CA THR A 128 -12.39 -19.14 14.25
C THR A 128 -13.30 -17.94 13.97
N THR A 129 -12.83 -16.70 14.24
CA THR A 129 -13.54 -15.46 13.92
C THR A 129 -13.00 -14.74 12.69
N SER A 130 -11.88 -15.21 12.11
CA SER A 130 -11.32 -14.60 10.89
C SER A 130 -12.30 -14.75 9.73
N ASN A 131 -12.55 -13.65 9.04
CA ASN A 131 -13.38 -13.65 7.85
C ASN A 131 -12.71 -14.46 6.74
N LYS A 132 -13.44 -15.41 6.13
CA LYS A 132 -12.90 -16.26 5.05
C LYS A 132 -12.30 -15.49 3.86
N TYR A 133 -12.66 -14.22 3.71
CA TYR A 133 -12.11 -13.34 2.68
C TYR A 133 -10.87 -12.59 3.12
N SER A 134 -10.46 -12.66 4.41
CA SER A 134 -9.26 -11.93 4.86
C SER A 134 -8.01 -12.43 4.15
N VAL A 135 -7.29 -11.52 3.49
CA VAL A 135 -5.98 -11.80 2.89
C VAL A 135 -4.88 -11.92 3.94
N LEU A 136 -5.18 -11.62 5.22
CA LEU A 136 -4.24 -11.67 6.34
C LEU A 136 -4.42 -12.92 7.22
N GLN A 137 -5.45 -13.76 6.97
CA GLN A 137 -5.80 -14.88 7.83
C GLN A 137 -4.66 -15.89 8.08
N ASN A 138 -3.70 -15.96 7.14
CA ASN A 138 -2.53 -16.84 7.25
C ASN A 138 -1.26 -16.08 7.68
N ALA A 139 -1.35 -14.76 7.95
CA ALA A 139 -0.21 -13.95 8.35
C ALA A 139 -0.01 -13.96 9.86
N LYS A 140 1.25 -13.93 10.29
CA LYS A 140 1.66 -13.80 11.68
C LYS A 140 2.54 -12.55 11.83
N LYS A 141 2.62 -12.00 13.04
CA LYS A 141 3.53 -10.88 13.33
C LYS A 141 4.98 -11.19 12.97
N ALA A 142 5.41 -12.45 13.14
CA ALA A 142 6.74 -12.89 12.76
C ALA A 142 7.03 -12.83 11.26
N ASP A 143 5.99 -12.78 10.40
CA ASP A 143 6.14 -12.67 8.95
C ASP A 143 6.42 -11.22 8.51
N VAL A 144 6.22 -10.25 9.40
CA VAL A 144 6.45 -8.84 9.11
C VAL A 144 7.94 -8.54 9.06
N ARG A 145 8.41 -8.15 7.88
CA ARG A 145 9.78 -7.71 7.66
C ARG A 145 9.87 -6.20 7.86
N LEU A 146 10.76 -5.76 8.73
CA LEU A 146 10.92 -4.33 9.02
C LEU A 146 11.90 -3.62 8.07
N HIS A 147 12.74 -4.37 7.34
CA HIS A 147 13.72 -3.85 6.40
C HIS A 147 13.35 -4.19 4.96
N PRO A 148 13.50 -3.24 4.00
CA PRO A 148 13.94 -1.84 4.14
C PRO A 148 12.86 -0.90 4.70
N TYR A 149 11.64 -1.35 4.76
CA TYR A 149 10.47 -0.73 5.39
C TYR A 149 9.47 -1.84 5.77
N PRO A 150 8.52 -1.59 6.69
CA PRO A 150 7.60 -2.63 7.12
C PRO A 150 6.76 -3.18 5.97
N HIS A 151 6.87 -4.48 5.72
CA HIS A 151 6.09 -5.18 4.70
C HIS A 151 5.92 -6.67 5.06
N VAL A 152 4.88 -7.27 4.48
CA VAL A 152 4.59 -8.70 4.58
C VAL A 152 4.32 -9.26 3.18
N ILE A 153 4.73 -10.50 2.95
CA ILE A 153 4.46 -11.25 1.72
C ILE A 153 3.80 -12.56 2.15
N ILE A 154 2.60 -12.84 1.65
CA ILE A 154 1.80 -14.00 2.02
C ILE A 154 1.53 -14.81 0.75
N GLU A 155 1.97 -16.04 0.74
CA GLU A 155 1.65 -17.01 -0.31
C GLU A 155 0.38 -17.75 0.08
N ASN A 156 -0.47 -18.07 -0.91
CA ASN A 156 -1.77 -18.72 -0.67
C ASN A 156 -2.57 -18.01 0.43
N CYS A 157 -2.70 -16.68 0.29
CA CYS A 157 -3.27 -15.82 1.33
C CYS A 157 -4.76 -16.07 1.57
N LEU A 158 -5.49 -16.57 0.56
CA LEU A 158 -6.89 -16.97 0.67
C LEU A 158 -7.02 -18.49 0.62
N PRO A 159 -8.06 -19.09 1.24
CA PRO A 159 -8.42 -20.48 1.02
C PRO A 159 -8.64 -20.75 -0.47
N ASP A 160 -8.30 -21.94 -0.93
CA ASP A 160 -8.33 -22.30 -2.35
C ASP A 160 -9.74 -22.11 -2.95
N ASP A 161 -10.78 -22.55 -2.25
CA ASP A 161 -12.18 -22.42 -2.68
C ASP A 161 -12.60 -20.95 -2.84
N VAL A 162 -12.16 -20.07 -1.94
CA VAL A 162 -12.44 -18.62 -2.00
C VAL A 162 -11.67 -17.98 -3.15
N TYR A 163 -10.38 -18.32 -3.29
CA TYR A 163 -9.55 -17.78 -4.36
C TYR A 163 -10.08 -18.20 -5.74
N GLU A 164 -10.38 -19.47 -5.94
CA GLU A 164 -10.92 -20.01 -7.20
C GLU A 164 -12.27 -19.38 -7.56
N GLU A 165 -13.16 -19.16 -6.59
CA GLU A 165 -14.43 -18.47 -6.83
C GLU A 165 -14.19 -17.03 -7.30
N LEU A 166 -13.31 -16.28 -6.64
CA LEU A 166 -12.96 -14.92 -7.02
C LEU A 166 -12.23 -14.88 -8.38
N GLU A 167 -11.33 -15.81 -8.66
CA GLU A 167 -10.64 -15.90 -9.94
C GLU A 167 -11.60 -16.19 -11.09
N ARG A 168 -12.46 -17.19 -10.93
CA ARG A 168 -13.46 -17.59 -11.93
C ARG A 168 -14.46 -16.48 -12.23
N THR A 169 -14.81 -15.68 -11.22
CA THR A 169 -15.76 -14.57 -11.33
C THR A 169 -15.09 -13.22 -11.45
N TYR A 170 -13.76 -13.17 -11.75
CA TYR A 170 -13.05 -11.92 -11.91
C TYR A 170 -13.71 -11.08 -13.02
N PRO A 171 -14.07 -9.80 -12.75
CA PRO A 171 -14.73 -8.96 -13.76
C PRO A 171 -13.90 -8.88 -15.04
N SER A 172 -14.58 -9.04 -16.18
CA SER A 172 -13.88 -9.04 -17.46
C SER A 172 -13.17 -7.71 -17.74
N TYR A 173 -12.10 -7.75 -18.56
CA TYR A 173 -11.40 -6.54 -19.00
C TYR A 173 -12.37 -5.49 -19.57
N LYS A 174 -13.34 -5.94 -20.40
CA LYS A 174 -14.30 -5.04 -21.03
C LYS A 174 -15.22 -4.39 -20.00
N ASP A 175 -15.64 -5.14 -19.00
CA ASP A 175 -16.55 -4.65 -17.96
C ASP A 175 -15.85 -3.66 -17.03
N ILE A 176 -14.61 -3.98 -16.59
CA ILE A 176 -13.81 -3.06 -15.79
C ILE A 176 -13.64 -1.73 -16.53
N VAL A 177 -13.25 -1.78 -17.80
CA VAL A 177 -13.06 -0.55 -18.61
C VAL A 177 -14.36 0.20 -18.80
N LYS A 178 -15.46 -0.50 -19.10
CA LYS A 178 -16.80 0.09 -19.30
C LYS A 178 -17.28 0.85 -18.06
N ILE A 179 -17.09 0.29 -16.87
CA ILE A 179 -17.52 0.91 -15.61
C ILE A 179 -16.56 2.03 -15.18
N ALA A 180 -15.26 1.75 -15.17
CA ALA A 180 -14.28 2.68 -14.62
C ALA A 180 -13.97 3.86 -15.56
N LYS A 181 -14.09 3.67 -16.87
CA LYS A 181 -13.72 4.65 -17.90
C LYS A 181 -14.74 4.67 -19.05
N PRO A 182 -16.02 4.96 -18.80
CA PRO A 182 -17.05 4.90 -19.83
C PRO A 182 -16.70 5.78 -21.04
N GLY A 183 -16.80 5.19 -22.24
CA GLY A 183 -16.58 5.89 -23.51
C GLY A 183 -15.15 6.35 -23.78
N ARG A 184 -14.15 5.88 -23.01
CA ARG A 184 -12.74 6.25 -23.20
C ARG A 184 -11.95 5.12 -23.85
N SER A 185 -11.07 5.46 -24.78
CA SER A 185 -10.00 4.57 -25.23
C SER A 185 -8.93 4.48 -24.17
N ILE A 186 -8.50 3.26 -23.86
CA ILE A 186 -7.47 2.99 -22.86
C ILE A 186 -6.18 2.55 -23.56
N SER A 187 -5.09 3.22 -23.23
CA SER A 187 -3.76 2.86 -23.72
C SER A 187 -3.29 1.51 -23.19
N PRO A 188 -2.41 0.79 -23.91
CA PRO A 188 -1.76 -0.40 -23.39
C PRO A 188 -1.02 -0.15 -22.07
N ASN A 189 -0.95 -1.19 -21.24
CA ASN A 189 -0.29 -1.18 -19.93
C ASN A 189 -0.72 -0.03 -19.00
N THR A 190 -2.01 0.28 -19.03
CA THR A 190 -2.62 1.31 -18.20
C THR A 190 -3.43 0.65 -17.09
N ARG A 191 -3.31 1.18 -15.87
CA ARG A 191 -4.11 0.71 -14.73
C ARG A 191 -5.55 1.23 -14.83
N VAL A 192 -6.50 0.33 -14.64
CA VAL A 192 -7.93 0.61 -14.57
C VAL A 192 -8.52 -0.18 -13.41
N ASP A 193 -9.20 0.51 -12.49
CA ASP A 193 -9.70 -0.07 -11.24
C ASP A 193 -11.19 0.21 -11.04
N LEU A 194 -11.90 -0.78 -10.52
CA LEU A 194 -13.20 -0.63 -9.86
C LEU A 194 -12.95 -0.37 -8.37
N ARG A 195 -13.23 0.82 -7.91
CA ARG A 195 -13.11 1.19 -6.49
C ARG A 195 -14.20 0.51 -5.67
N ALA A 196 -13.99 0.35 -4.37
CA ALA A 196 -14.98 -0.19 -3.46
C ALA A 196 -16.35 0.48 -3.62
N SER A 197 -16.40 1.80 -3.76
CA SER A 197 -17.64 2.54 -4.00
C SER A 197 -18.33 2.24 -5.33
N MET A 198 -17.64 1.71 -6.32
CA MET A 198 -18.24 1.26 -7.60
C MET A 198 -18.76 -0.16 -7.49
N VAL A 199 -18.06 -1.02 -6.73
CA VAL A 199 -18.45 -2.42 -6.52
C VAL A 199 -19.66 -2.52 -5.58
N LEU A 200 -19.65 -1.75 -4.47
CA LEU A 200 -20.66 -1.80 -3.41
C LEU A 200 -21.90 -0.93 -3.68
N LYS A 201 -21.87 -0.08 -4.72
CA LYS A 201 -23.02 0.73 -5.09
C LYS A 201 -23.92 -0.03 -6.04
N GLU A 202 -25.14 -0.31 -5.61
CA GLU A 202 -26.15 -0.90 -6.47
C GLU A 202 -26.56 0.04 -7.63
N PRO A 203 -26.88 -0.52 -8.81
CA PRO A 203 -26.59 -1.90 -9.22
C PRO A 203 -25.35 -1.95 -10.11
N THR A 204 -24.39 -2.83 -9.81
CA THR A 204 -23.32 -3.18 -10.76
C THR A 204 -23.88 -3.86 -12.02
N GLY A 205 -25.19 -4.09 -12.07
CA GLY A 205 -25.85 -4.78 -13.15
C GLY A 205 -25.47 -6.27 -13.25
N GLY A 206 -25.02 -6.87 -12.15
CA GLY A 206 -24.56 -8.27 -12.11
C GLY A 206 -23.19 -8.50 -12.74
N ILE A 207 -22.44 -7.44 -13.03
CA ILE A 207 -21.07 -7.52 -13.58
C ILE A 207 -20.08 -8.01 -12.51
N VAL A 208 -20.35 -7.69 -11.25
CA VAL A 208 -19.56 -8.11 -10.11
C VAL A 208 -20.36 -9.18 -9.35
N SER A 209 -19.73 -10.32 -9.06
CA SER A 209 -20.37 -11.39 -8.30
C SER A 209 -20.54 -11.02 -6.83
N LYS A 210 -21.44 -11.71 -6.13
CA LYS A 210 -21.62 -11.53 -4.69
C LYS A 210 -20.35 -11.81 -3.89
N ALA A 211 -19.55 -12.78 -4.32
CA ALA A 211 -18.27 -13.08 -3.68
C ALA A 211 -17.31 -11.85 -3.74
N TRP A 212 -17.27 -11.18 -4.87
CA TRP A 212 -16.50 -9.93 -5.00
C TRP A 212 -17.06 -8.77 -4.18
N GLU A 213 -18.39 -8.67 -4.07
CA GLU A 213 -19.02 -7.65 -3.21
C GLU A 213 -18.63 -7.87 -1.74
N GLU A 214 -18.74 -9.11 -1.23
CA GLU A 214 -18.34 -9.46 0.15
C GLU A 214 -16.85 -9.28 0.37
N PHE A 215 -16.00 -9.69 -0.57
CA PHE A 215 -14.55 -9.48 -0.51
C PHE A 215 -14.20 -7.98 -0.40
N VAL A 216 -14.75 -7.16 -1.28
CA VAL A 216 -14.51 -5.71 -1.30
C VAL A 216 -15.08 -5.04 -0.04
N LYS A 217 -16.26 -5.45 0.41
CA LYS A 217 -16.89 -4.96 1.64
C LYS A 217 -15.99 -5.19 2.84
N TYR A 218 -15.49 -6.43 2.99
CA TYR A 218 -14.61 -6.77 4.10
C TYR A 218 -13.32 -5.95 4.08
N HIS A 219 -12.59 -5.89 2.94
CA HIS A 219 -11.32 -5.16 2.84
C HIS A 219 -11.46 -3.63 2.82
N SER A 220 -12.68 -3.12 2.83
CA SER A 220 -12.97 -1.70 3.06
C SER A 220 -13.72 -1.46 4.37
N SER A 221 -13.65 -2.39 5.31
CA SER A 221 -14.28 -2.34 6.63
C SER A 221 -13.29 -1.96 7.74
N ARG A 222 -13.84 -1.63 8.89
CA ARG A 222 -13.07 -1.36 10.10
C ARG A 222 -12.37 -2.61 10.61
N GLU A 223 -13.03 -3.75 10.52
CA GLU A 223 -12.48 -5.03 10.98
C GLU A 223 -11.16 -5.33 10.28
N PHE A 224 -11.10 -5.18 8.97
CA PHE A 224 -9.86 -5.37 8.22
C PHE A 224 -8.79 -4.33 8.57
N TYR A 225 -9.18 -3.07 8.81
CA TYR A 225 -8.24 -2.04 9.27
C TYR A 225 -7.59 -2.41 10.61
N GLU A 226 -8.36 -2.97 11.55
CA GLU A 226 -7.87 -3.44 12.84
C GLU A 226 -6.94 -4.66 12.69
N GLU A 227 -7.27 -5.62 11.80
CA GLU A 227 -6.36 -6.74 11.48
C GLU A 227 -5.00 -6.24 10.97
N VAL A 228 -4.97 -5.22 10.12
CA VAL A 228 -3.71 -4.65 9.63
C VAL A 228 -2.91 -4.01 10.77
N ILE A 229 -3.57 -3.31 11.70
CA ILE A 229 -2.90 -2.73 12.88
C ILE A 229 -2.37 -3.85 13.79
N ASP A 230 -3.14 -4.92 13.99
CA ASP A 230 -2.74 -6.08 14.81
C ASP A 230 -1.53 -6.80 14.23
N LEU A 231 -1.52 -6.99 12.90
CA LEU A 231 -0.41 -7.65 12.21
C LEU A 231 0.90 -6.87 12.29
N PHE A 232 0.87 -5.58 11.95
CA PHE A 232 2.09 -4.76 11.91
C PHE A 232 2.53 -4.24 13.27
N GLY A 233 1.62 -4.19 14.25
CA GLY A 233 1.82 -3.55 15.55
C GLY A 233 1.58 -2.05 15.52
N GLU A 234 0.91 -1.55 16.55
CA GLU A 234 0.55 -0.13 16.67
C GLU A 234 1.80 0.78 16.67
N GLU A 235 2.89 0.33 17.29
CA GLU A 235 4.15 1.10 17.37
C GLU A 235 4.77 1.30 15.97
N VAL A 236 4.69 0.28 15.09
CA VAL A 236 5.19 0.38 13.72
C VAL A 236 4.38 1.40 12.94
N PHE A 237 3.05 1.35 13.06
CA PHE A 237 2.17 2.33 12.44
C PHE A 237 2.45 3.76 12.95
N THR A 238 2.51 3.93 14.26
CA THR A 238 2.77 5.23 14.89
C THR A 238 4.10 5.83 14.47
N LYS A 239 5.14 5.00 14.30
CA LYS A 239 6.44 5.46 13.81
C LYS A 239 6.38 6.12 12.43
N TYR A 240 5.52 5.63 11.52
CA TYR A 240 5.47 6.10 10.14
C TYR A 240 4.36 7.12 9.88
N HIS A 241 3.22 7.02 10.58
CA HIS A 241 2.05 7.86 10.34
C HIS A 241 1.40 8.39 11.62
N GLY A 242 1.42 7.60 12.70
CA GLY A 242 0.59 7.81 13.88
C GLY A 242 0.79 9.16 14.51
N LYS A 243 2.04 9.55 14.75
CA LYS A 243 2.32 10.79 15.49
C LYS A 243 1.64 12.03 14.89
N SER A 244 1.72 12.19 13.56
CA SER A 244 1.10 13.34 12.88
C SER A 244 -0.44 13.25 12.85
N MET A 245 -0.98 12.04 12.73
CA MET A 245 -2.43 11.81 12.75
C MET A 245 -3.00 11.92 14.15
N GLU A 246 -2.33 11.35 15.16
CA GLU A 246 -2.72 11.45 16.56
C GLU A 246 -2.72 12.91 17.04
N GLU A 247 -1.70 13.68 16.69
CA GLU A 247 -1.65 15.12 16.98
C GLU A 247 -2.80 15.89 16.30
N LYS A 248 -3.14 15.52 15.05
CA LYS A 248 -4.17 16.19 14.27
C LYS A 248 -5.60 15.87 14.74
N TYR A 249 -5.85 14.63 15.10
CA TYR A 249 -7.20 14.13 15.42
C TYR A 249 -7.45 13.91 16.92
N GLY A 250 -6.41 13.95 17.76
CA GLY A 250 -6.50 13.73 19.20
C GLY A 250 -6.90 12.30 19.61
N LYS A 251 -6.69 11.32 18.73
CA LYS A 251 -7.05 9.91 18.91
C LYS A 251 -5.92 9.03 18.44
N LYS A 252 -5.74 7.85 19.03
CA LYS A 252 -4.83 6.82 18.51
C LYS A 252 -5.32 6.30 17.17
N LEU A 253 -4.39 5.78 16.33
CA LEU A 253 -4.74 5.24 15.01
C LEU A 253 -5.85 4.20 15.07
N ARG A 254 -5.79 3.28 16.03
CA ARG A 254 -6.83 2.26 16.28
C ARG A 254 -8.20 2.86 16.61
N GLU A 255 -8.26 4.00 17.27
CA GLU A 255 -9.49 4.65 17.69
C GLU A 255 -10.11 5.55 16.63
N MET A 256 -9.37 5.83 15.55
CA MET A 256 -9.83 6.71 14.46
C MET A 256 -11.01 6.10 13.73
N GLU A 257 -11.98 6.95 13.43
CA GLU A 257 -13.12 6.55 12.61
C GLU A 257 -12.66 6.20 11.19
N THR A 258 -13.25 5.14 10.65
CA THR A 258 -12.96 4.67 9.30
C THR A 258 -14.22 4.70 8.44
N GLU A 259 -14.07 4.92 7.14
CA GLU A 259 -15.17 4.76 6.19
C GLU A 259 -14.64 4.23 4.84
N GLY A 260 -15.49 3.51 4.12
CA GLY A 260 -15.19 3.14 2.73
C GLY A 260 -15.07 4.39 1.85
N ARG A 261 -14.08 4.43 0.97
CA ARG A 261 -13.82 5.55 0.07
C ARG A 261 -14.97 5.79 -0.91
N LEU A 262 -15.65 6.92 -0.75
CA LEU A 262 -16.79 7.30 -1.58
C LEU A 262 -16.37 7.98 -2.88
N MET A 263 -17.23 7.87 -3.90
CA MET A 263 -17.08 8.59 -5.18
C MET A 263 -17.28 10.10 -5.03
N SER A 264 -18.19 10.50 -4.14
CA SER A 264 -18.53 11.90 -3.87
C SER A 264 -17.90 12.36 -2.55
N ARG A 265 -17.46 13.62 -2.52
CA ARG A 265 -16.93 14.22 -1.29
C ARG A 265 -18.04 14.37 -0.27
N LYS A 266 -17.93 13.76 0.89
CA LYS A 266 -18.75 14.10 2.05
C LYS A 266 -18.32 15.45 2.62
N LYS A 267 -19.23 16.11 3.32
CA LYS A 267 -18.92 17.34 4.04
C LYS A 267 -17.93 17.10 5.18
N ASN A 268 -18.11 16.00 5.90
CA ASN A 268 -17.27 15.58 7.02
C ASN A 268 -16.95 14.08 6.82
N PRO A 269 -15.89 13.72 6.10
CA PRO A 269 -15.45 12.35 5.96
C PRO A 269 -14.73 11.88 7.22
N ALA A 270 -14.68 10.56 7.42
CA ALA A 270 -13.87 9.97 8.48
C ALA A 270 -12.38 10.28 8.30
N PRO A 271 -11.59 10.35 9.40
CA PRO A 271 -10.14 10.54 9.33
C PRO A 271 -9.42 9.53 8.45
N VAL A 272 -9.88 8.28 8.41
CA VAL A 272 -9.31 7.20 7.60
C VAL A 272 -10.33 6.73 6.58
N THR A 273 -9.94 6.69 5.31
CA THR A 273 -10.75 6.15 4.22
C THR A 273 -10.13 4.87 3.68
N LEU A 274 -10.96 3.81 3.57
CA LEU A 274 -10.56 2.47 3.15
C LEU A 274 -11.04 2.20 1.73
N ASP A 275 -10.21 1.52 0.92
CA ASP A 275 -10.53 1.19 -0.47
C ASP A 275 -9.98 -0.19 -0.82
N ALA A 276 -10.78 -0.99 -1.51
CA ALA A 276 -10.36 -2.23 -2.15
C ALA A 276 -10.70 -2.12 -3.65
N GLN A 277 -9.67 -2.03 -4.47
CA GLN A 277 -9.78 -1.70 -5.89
C GLN A 277 -9.54 -2.94 -6.74
N VAL A 278 -10.60 -3.52 -7.29
CA VAL A 278 -10.51 -4.63 -8.24
C VAL A 278 -10.07 -4.09 -9.58
N GLY A 279 -8.86 -4.44 -10.03
CA GLY A 279 -8.24 -3.75 -11.13
C GLY A 279 -7.38 -4.59 -12.05
N ILE A 280 -7.06 -3.98 -13.16
CA ILE A 280 -6.17 -4.56 -14.17
C ILE A 280 -5.11 -3.53 -14.58
N ASN A 281 -3.95 -4.04 -15.01
CA ASN A 281 -3.17 -3.31 -15.99
C ASN A 281 -3.51 -3.89 -17.36
N THR A 282 -3.91 -3.00 -18.28
CA THR A 282 -4.29 -3.42 -19.63
C THR A 282 -3.13 -4.15 -20.35
N PRO A 283 -3.40 -5.01 -21.33
CA PRO A 283 -2.38 -5.78 -22.03
C PRO A 283 -1.21 -4.95 -22.53
N VAL A 284 0.00 -5.52 -22.51
CA VAL A 284 1.18 -4.98 -23.18
C VAL A 284 1.20 -5.54 -24.60
N LEU A 285 0.90 -4.72 -25.60
CA LEU A 285 0.70 -5.21 -26.97
C LEU A 285 2.00 -5.51 -27.73
N LYS A 286 3.13 -4.87 -27.33
CA LYS A 286 4.43 -5.08 -27.95
C LYS A 286 5.59 -4.74 -27.01
N GLY A 287 6.69 -5.47 -27.17
CA GLY A 287 7.93 -5.25 -26.42
C GLY A 287 7.78 -5.52 -24.93
N ARG A 288 8.47 -4.72 -24.14
CA ARG A 288 8.38 -4.74 -22.65
C ARG A 288 7.98 -3.36 -22.15
N SER A 289 7.10 -3.31 -21.17
CA SER A 289 6.63 -2.05 -20.59
C SER A 289 6.36 -2.22 -19.10
N ARG A 290 6.69 -1.21 -18.27
CA ARG A 290 6.33 -1.18 -16.87
C ARG A 290 5.16 -0.21 -16.63
N VAL A 291 4.29 -0.59 -15.70
CA VAL A 291 3.16 0.27 -15.30
C VAL A 291 3.66 1.47 -14.53
N ARG A 292 4.63 1.24 -13.64
CA ARG A 292 5.16 2.26 -12.76
C ARG A 292 6.63 1.95 -12.43
N GLY A 293 7.49 2.95 -12.60
CA GLY A 293 8.90 2.88 -12.21
C GLY A 293 9.08 3.15 -10.71
N LEU A 294 10.32 3.40 -10.31
CA LEU A 294 10.68 3.61 -8.92
C LEU A 294 10.00 4.85 -8.33
N HIS A 295 9.22 4.63 -7.27
CA HIS A 295 8.43 5.66 -6.60
C HIS A 295 8.16 5.30 -5.13
N VAL A 296 7.59 6.23 -4.39
CA VAL A 296 6.80 6.04 -3.17
C VAL A 296 5.35 6.42 -3.48
N ASP A 297 4.40 5.84 -2.78
CA ASP A 297 3.00 6.17 -2.94
C ASP A 297 2.67 7.54 -2.32
N ASN A 298 1.39 7.93 -2.39
CA ASN A 298 0.95 9.20 -1.85
C ASN A 298 1.20 9.25 -0.34
N THR A 299 1.74 10.36 0.16
CA THR A 299 2.04 10.55 1.60
C THR A 299 0.83 10.44 2.52
N HIS A 300 -0.39 10.54 1.99
CA HIS A 300 -1.63 10.31 2.74
C HIS A 300 -2.08 8.85 2.76
N GLU A 301 -1.44 7.97 2.03
CA GLU A 301 -1.70 6.55 2.05
C GLU A 301 -0.99 5.93 3.25
N LEU A 302 -1.75 5.24 4.12
CA LEU A 302 -1.21 4.65 5.35
C LEU A 302 -0.56 3.31 5.05
N TYR A 303 -1.23 2.50 4.25
CA TYR A 303 -0.72 1.23 3.75
C TYR A 303 -1.26 0.95 2.35
N ALA A 304 -0.52 0.13 1.61
CA ALA A 304 -0.92 -0.42 0.33
C ALA A 304 -0.67 -1.92 0.30
N GLY A 305 -1.66 -2.68 -0.19
CA GLY A 305 -1.56 -4.12 -0.40
C GLY A 305 -1.97 -4.50 -1.81
N LEU A 306 -1.31 -5.51 -2.39
CA LEU A 306 -1.58 -6.02 -3.74
C LEU A 306 -1.84 -7.52 -3.67
N LEU A 307 -3.08 -7.94 -3.92
CA LEU A 307 -3.44 -9.34 -4.14
C LEU A 307 -3.42 -9.63 -5.64
N TYR A 308 -2.71 -10.66 -6.05
CA TYR A 308 -2.51 -11.01 -7.46
C TYR A 308 -3.41 -12.15 -7.92
N PHE A 309 -3.93 -11.98 -9.14
CA PHE A 309 -4.76 -12.96 -9.85
C PHE A 309 -4.12 -13.25 -11.22
N ARG A 310 -2.91 -13.80 -11.20
CA ARG A 310 -2.22 -14.18 -12.44
C ARG A 310 -2.97 -15.30 -13.11
N ASP A 311 -3.32 -15.09 -14.39
CA ASP A 311 -3.88 -16.14 -15.23
C ASP A 311 -2.79 -17.18 -15.54
N GLU A 312 -3.09 -18.46 -15.36
CA GLU A 312 -2.14 -19.55 -15.60
C GLU A 312 -1.68 -19.65 -17.05
N ASN A 313 -2.54 -19.22 -17.97
CA ASN A 313 -2.25 -19.20 -19.41
C ASN A 313 -1.53 -17.92 -19.85
N ASP A 314 -1.23 -16.97 -18.94
CA ASP A 314 -0.54 -15.73 -19.28
C ASP A 314 0.96 -15.98 -19.54
N PRO A 315 1.44 -15.93 -20.79
CA PRO A 315 2.83 -16.20 -21.12
C PRO A 315 3.78 -15.05 -20.73
N ALA A 316 3.24 -13.92 -20.25
CA ALA A 316 4.07 -12.76 -19.97
C ALA A 316 5.06 -13.03 -18.83
N THR A 317 6.27 -12.52 -19.00
CA THR A 317 7.28 -12.43 -17.93
C THR A 317 7.27 -11.04 -17.30
N GLY A 318 7.69 -10.91 -16.04
CA GLY A 318 7.72 -9.65 -15.31
C GLY A 318 6.35 -9.25 -14.75
N GLY A 319 6.20 -7.98 -14.38
CA GLY A 319 5.03 -7.50 -13.63
C GLY A 319 5.13 -7.73 -12.13
N HIS A 320 6.30 -8.13 -11.65
CA HIS A 320 6.63 -8.35 -10.23
C HIS A 320 6.77 -7.03 -9.50
N LEU A 321 6.53 -7.01 -8.20
CA LEU A 321 6.82 -5.83 -7.36
C LEU A 321 8.29 -5.88 -6.93
N GLU A 322 9.01 -4.81 -7.17
CA GLU A 322 10.38 -4.60 -6.74
C GLU A 322 10.40 -3.76 -5.46
N VAL A 323 11.16 -4.21 -4.45
CA VAL A 323 11.35 -3.54 -3.16
C VAL A 323 12.76 -2.96 -3.13
N TYR A 324 12.88 -1.66 -2.85
CA TYR A 324 14.16 -0.94 -2.90
C TYR A 324 14.51 -0.29 -1.56
N GLU A 325 15.80 -0.15 -1.35
CA GLU A 325 16.40 0.63 -0.28
C GLU A 325 17.13 1.84 -0.84
N CYS A 326 17.02 3.01 -0.19
CA CYS A 326 17.86 4.18 -0.50
C CYS A 326 19.21 4.03 0.18
N LEU A 327 20.29 3.95 -0.57
CA LEU A 327 21.67 3.82 -0.07
C LEU A 327 22.16 5.02 0.76
N LYS A 328 21.49 6.15 0.65
CA LYS A 328 21.78 7.38 1.43
C LYS A 328 21.03 7.42 2.77
N GLY A 329 20.21 6.41 3.05
CA GLY A 329 19.36 6.35 4.22
C GLY A 329 17.88 6.66 3.91
N ALA A 330 17.02 6.30 4.85
CA ALA A 330 15.56 6.43 4.70
C ALA A 330 15.15 7.89 4.46
N GLY A 331 14.38 8.11 3.38
CA GLY A 331 13.88 9.44 3.01
C GLY A 331 14.91 10.42 2.43
N MET A 332 16.16 10.01 2.23
CA MET A 332 17.25 10.90 1.75
C MET A 332 17.40 10.92 0.22
N CYS A 333 16.76 10.01 -0.49
CA CYS A 333 16.83 9.98 -1.96
C CYS A 333 15.99 11.10 -2.57
N LYS A 334 16.60 11.84 -3.50
CA LYS A 334 16.03 13.08 -4.04
C LYS A 334 15.00 12.82 -5.13
N GLU A 335 13.78 13.29 -4.92
CA GLU A 335 12.67 13.21 -5.87
C GLU A 335 12.73 14.30 -6.94
N TYR A 336 12.11 14.02 -8.10
CA TYR A 336 11.73 15.05 -9.05
C TYR A 336 10.49 15.79 -8.54
N SER A 337 10.50 17.11 -8.54
CA SER A 337 9.29 17.88 -8.38
C SER A 337 8.33 17.63 -9.55
N GLU A 338 7.04 17.90 -9.35
CA GLU A 338 6.04 17.75 -10.43
C GLU A 338 6.40 18.61 -11.66
N ALA A 339 6.86 19.85 -11.43
CA ALA A 339 7.31 20.75 -12.49
C ALA A 339 8.51 20.18 -13.27
N GLU A 340 9.49 19.58 -12.59
CA GLU A 340 10.63 18.93 -13.24
C GLU A 340 10.19 17.69 -14.02
N ARG A 341 9.27 16.88 -13.49
CA ARG A 341 8.72 15.71 -14.18
C ARG A 341 7.98 16.10 -15.45
N LEU A 342 7.16 17.15 -15.39
CA LEU A 342 6.48 17.71 -16.56
C LEU A 342 7.47 18.19 -17.62
N LYS A 343 8.50 18.94 -17.21
CA LYS A 343 9.55 19.47 -18.10
C LYS A 343 10.37 18.38 -18.78
N HIS A 344 10.67 17.30 -18.06
CA HIS A 344 11.58 16.25 -18.51
C HIS A 344 10.87 14.94 -18.87
N ARG A 345 9.55 14.92 -18.96
CA ARG A 345 8.70 13.76 -19.21
C ARG A 345 9.20 12.81 -20.29
N LYS A 346 9.67 13.34 -21.44
CA LYS A 346 10.19 12.53 -22.54
C LYS A 346 11.49 11.82 -22.20
N LYS A 347 12.30 12.38 -21.27
CA LYS A 347 13.61 11.86 -20.89
C LYS A 347 13.54 10.88 -19.73
N ILE A 348 12.74 11.19 -18.70
CA ILE A 348 12.66 10.43 -17.45
C ILE A 348 11.45 9.50 -17.37
N GLY A 349 10.43 9.71 -18.23
CA GLY A 349 9.14 9.03 -18.12
C GLY A 349 8.25 9.62 -16.99
N TRP A 350 6.97 9.26 -16.98
CA TRP A 350 6.03 9.65 -15.93
C TRP A 350 6.10 8.76 -14.69
N ASP A 351 6.60 7.57 -14.87
CA ASP A 351 6.67 6.49 -13.92
C ASP A 351 7.94 6.51 -13.06
N VAL A 352 8.88 7.41 -13.34
CA VAL A 352 10.12 7.58 -12.56
C VAL A 352 10.01 8.83 -11.70
N GLN A 353 10.08 8.65 -10.39
CA GLN A 353 9.95 9.73 -9.42
C GLN A 353 11.31 10.27 -8.93
N PHE A 354 12.35 9.46 -8.95
CA PHE A 354 13.65 9.79 -8.35
C PHE A 354 14.70 10.19 -9.37
N LYS A 355 15.56 11.18 -9.01
CA LYS A 355 16.55 11.79 -9.90
C LYS A 355 17.74 10.90 -10.23
N ASN A 356 18.19 10.11 -9.25
CA ASN A 356 19.32 9.22 -9.40
C ASN A 356 18.94 7.79 -8.99
N LEU A 357 18.73 6.93 -9.97
CA LEU A 357 18.37 5.54 -9.71
C LEU A 357 19.54 4.73 -9.13
N GLY A 358 20.79 5.20 -9.31
CA GLY A 358 21.99 4.61 -8.70
C GLY A 358 22.06 4.78 -7.18
N ASP A 359 21.23 5.66 -6.60
CA ASP A 359 21.11 5.82 -5.15
C ASP A 359 20.30 4.68 -4.49
N PHE A 360 19.78 3.73 -5.28
CA PHE A 360 18.89 2.68 -4.79
C PHE A 360 19.49 1.28 -5.02
N LYS A 361 19.25 0.42 -4.03
CA LYS A 361 19.56 -1.01 -4.09
C LYS A 361 18.25 -1.80 -4.15
N LEU A 362 18.14 -2.71 -5.10
CA LEU A 362 17.08 -3.72 -5.09
C LEU A 362 17.33 -4.69 -3.93
N VAL A 363 16.37 -4.78 -3.02
CA VAL A 363 16.44 -5.66 -1.83
C VAL A 363 15.66 -6.93 -2.06
N GLY A 364 14.57 -6.88 -2.80
CA GLY A 364 13.73 -8.04 -3.06
C GLY A 364 12.76 -7.82 -4.22
N GLU A 365 12.24 -8.92 -4.71
CA GLU A 365 11.21 -8.97 -5.74
C GLU A 365 10.07 -9.88 -5.27
N VAL A 366 8.83 -9.40 -5.38
CA VAL A 366 7.62 -10.18 -5.09
C VAL A 366 7.02 -10.62 -6.42
N PRO A 367 7.08 -11.91 -6.75
CA PRO A 367 6.56 -12.41 -8.00
C PRO A 367 5.06 -12.13 -8.19
N TYR A 368 4.68 -11.75 -9.41
CA TYR A 368 3.29 -11.66 -9.82
C TYR A 368 2.76 -13.07 -10.06
N GLU A 369 2.18 -13.68 -9.03
CA GLU A 369 1.67 -15.05 -9.02
C GLU A 369 0.26 -15.12 -8.43
N LYS A 370 -0.47 -16.20 -8.72
CA LYS A 370 -1.82 -16.43 -8.20
C LYS A 370 -1.80 -16.54 -6.68
N ASN A 371 -2.85 -16.04 -6.03
CA ASN A 371 -3.09 -16.11 -4.58
C ASN A 371 -1.92 -15.60 -3.73
N ARG A 372 -1.11 -14.68 -4.26
CA ARG A 372 -0.02 -14.02 -3.52
C ARG A 372 -0.44 -12.61 -3.16
N PHE A 373 -0.25 -12.27 -1.89
CA PHE A 373 -0.52 -10.95 -1.35
C PHE A 373 0.77 -10.32 -0.83
N VAL A 374 0.95 -9.06 -1.08
CA VAL A 374 2.00 -8.24 -0.48
C VAL A 374 1.40 -6.96 0.06
N MET A 375 1.74 -6.60 1.29
CA MET A 375 1.33 -5.35 1.90
C MET A 375 2.52 -4.64 2.54
N PHE A 376 2.53 -3.33 2.51
CA PHE A 376 3.53 -2.52 3.18
C PHE A 376 2.91 -1.26 3.80
N ILE A 377 3.55 -0.82 4.89
CA ILE A 377 3.26 0.49 5.48
C ILE A 377 3.89 1.55 4.59
N ASN A 378 3.06 2.44 4.05
CA ASN A 378 3.53 3.50 3.19
C ASN A 378 4.30 4.55 4.00
N SER A 379 5.36 5.08 3.43
CA SER A 379 6.21 6.09 4.04
C SER A 379 7.09 6.76 2.99
N LYS A 380 7.87 7.75 3.40
CA LYS A 380 8.92 8.32 2.54
C LYS A 380 10.04 7.35 2.20
N SER A 381 10.04 6.15 2.78
CA SER A 381 11.06 5.11 2.60
C SER A 381 10.53 3.85 1.92
N SER A 382 9.23 3.76 1.63
CA SER A 382 8.62 2.63 0.97
C SER A 382 8.83 2.65 -0.56
N TYR A 383 10.12 2.65 -0.95
CA TYR A 383 10.52 2.69 -2.36
C TYR A 383 10.21 1.39 -3.07
N HIS A 384 9.41 1.47 -4.11
CA HIS A 384 9.05 0.29 -4.88
C HIS A 384 8.84 0.60 -6.36
N ALA A 385 8.84 -0.44 -7.18
CA ALA A 385 8.59 -0.36 -8.61
C ALA A 385 7.90 -1.63 -9.11
N VAL A 386 7.54 -1.66 -10.38
CA VAL A 386 7.04 -2.87 -11.05
C VAL A 386 8.00 -3.23 -12.16
N THR A 387 8.44 -4.50 -12.24
CA THR A 387 9.31 -4.96 -13.32
C THR A 387 8.62 -4.82 -14.68
N PRO A 388 9.37 -4.54 -15.77
CA PRO A 388 8.80 -4.48 -17.10
C PRO A 388 8.16 -5.82 -17.49
N ARG A 389 6.86 -5.79 -17.81
CA ARG A 389 6.13 -6.95 -18.31
C ARG A 389 6.30 -7.10 -19.81
N SER A 390 6.51 -8.33 -20.28
CA SER A 390 6.58 -8.63 -21.71
C SER A 390 5.20 -8.55 -22.38
N ALA A 391 5.19 -8.52 -23.72
CA ALA A 391 3.95 -8.48 -24.49
C ALA A 391 3.09 -9.72 -24.21
N SER A 392 1.79 -9.47 -24.06
CA SER A 392 0.75 -10.49 -23.85
C SER A 392 -0.61 -9.87 -24.13
N THR A 393 -1.56 -10.68 -24.56
CA THR A 393 -2.98 -10.30 -24.68
C THR A 393 -3.72 -10.35 -23.33
N TYR A 394 -3.14 -10.96 -22.32
CA TYR A 394 -3.71 -11.05 -20.98
C TYR A 394 -3.46 -9.75 -20.19
N PRO A 395 -4.49 -9.22 -19.51
CA PRO A 395 -4.29 -8.14 -18.56
C PRO A 395 -3.57 -8.66 -17.30
N ARG A 396 -2.83 -7.80 -16.59
CA ARG A 396 -2.34 -8.12 -15.26
C ARG A 396 -3.45 -7.83 -14.26
N ARG A 397 -4.04 -8.87 -13.66
CA ARG A 397 -5.17 -8.80 -12.71
C ARG A 397 -4.64 -8.63 -11.28
N LEU A 398 -5.23 -7.72 -10.51
CA LEU A 398 -4.86 -7.48 -9.11
C LEU A 398 -5.97 -6.77 -8.35
N VAL A 399 -5.96 -6.93 -7.02
CA VAL A 399 -6.70 -6.04 -6.12
C VAL A 399 -5.70 -5.17 -5.37
N ASN A 400 -5.96 -3.88 -5.30
CA ASN A 400 -5.21 -2.94 -4.46
C ASN A 400 -6.05 -2.60 -3.23
N ILE A 401 -5.54 -2.95 -2.05
CA ILE A 401 -6.17 -2.69 -0.76
C ILE A 401 -5.39 -1.58 -0.08
N ALA A 402 -6.05 -0.49 0.27
CA ALA A 402 -5.37 0.69 0.78
C ALA A 402 -6.20 1.43 1.85
N ALA A 403 -5.51 2.01 2.81
CA ALA A 403 -6.06 3.01 3.72
C ALA A 403 -5.41 4.36 3.46
N ASN A 404 -6.19 5.42 3.52
CA ASN A 404 -5.71 6.77 3.29
C ASN A 404 -6.18 7.69 4.41
N GLU A 405 -5.29 8.55 4.90
CA GLU A 405 -5.70 9.72 5.65
C GLU A 405 -6.57 10.62 4.78
N TYR A 406 -7.68 11.09 5.33
CA TYR A 406 -8.49 12.06 4.62
C TYR A 406 -7.74 13.39 4.49
N TYR A 407 -7.49 13.79 3.25
CA TYR A 407 -6.89 15.08 2.92
C TYR A 407 -7.90 15.99 2.22
N LYS A 408 -8.24 17.08 2.89
CA LYS A 408 -9.01 18.15 2.25
C LYS A 408 -8.06 18.97 1.38
N LYS A 409 -8.12 18.81 0.05
CA LYS A 409 -7.40 19.73 -0.84
C LYS A 409 -7.83 21.16 -0.49
N THR A 410 -6.94 21.92 0.10
CA THR A 410 -7.06 23.39 0.12
C THR A 410 -6.90 23.86 -1.31
N ASN A 411 -7.97 24.43 -1.86
CA ASN A 411 -7.96 25.03 -3.20
C ASN A 411 -7.02 26.23 -3.24
#